data_9699792919fcc6054ce8d1810f81c67e
#
_entry.id   9699792919fcc6054ce8d1810f81c67e
#
_cell.length_a   1.000
_cell.length_b   1.000
_cell.length_c   1.000
_cell.angle_alpha   90.00
_cell.angle_beta   90.00
_cell.angle_gamma   90.00
#
_symmetry.space_group_name_H-M   'P 1'
#
loop_
_entity.id
_entity.type
_entity.pdbx_description
1 polymer ?
#
loop_
_entity_poly.entity_id
_entity_poly.type
_entity_poly.pdbx_seq_one_letter_code
_entity_poly.pdbx_strand_id
1 'polypeptide(L)'
;MFARFFRIPLWQRTFAGLALGVVAGLILRERAEVWLQPIGDVYLNLIRMVVAPLVLFTIASSIAKLGEGAGAVRLGVRTIIWFAITSLLAVLVGFAFGHIINPGVGLSNLPLGEVKDRVIPTPLEVLIGVVPTNPFAALAEGKVLQIIFFSALVGVALVALGDRAQGVRRLVDEGAAVIFRITRWVIQLTPIGVFGLIGSVVGGYGWEALLPLLKFIVAIYAACLFHILV
;
A
#
# COMPACT_ATOMS: atom_id res chain seq x y z
N MET A 1 16.44 -20.80 -18.97
CA MET A 1 14.98 -20.52 -19.05
C MET A 1 14.58 -19.33 -18.18
N PHE A 2 15.02 -19.24 -16.93
CA PHE A 2 14.71 -18.11 -16.01
C PHE A 2 15.16 -16.72 -16.49
N ALA A 3 16.35 -16.59 -17.08
CA ALA A 3 16.86 -15.30 -17.55
C ALA A 3 16.02 -14.64 -18.68
N ARG A 4 15.32 -15.45 -19.46
CA ARG A 4 14.44 -14.99 -20.55
C ARG A 4 13.10 -14.46 -20.00
N PHE A 5 12.62 -15.04 -18.91
CA PHE A 5 11.40 -14.62 -18.21
C PHE A 5 11.54 -13.21 -17.60
N PHE A 6 12.71 -12.88 -17.05
CA PHE A 6 12.96 -11.55 -16.48
C PHE A 6 13.17 -10.43 -17.51
N ARG A 7 13.30 -10.75 -18.80
CA ARG A 7 13.33 -9.75 -19.90
C ARG A 7 11.95 -9.24 -20.28
N ILE A 8 10.88 -9.96 -19.91
CA ILE A 8 9.51 -9.56 -20.17
C ILE A 8 9.13 -8.48 -19.14
N PRO A 9 8.51 -7.36 -19.56
CA PRO A 9 8.05 -6.32 -18.63
C PRO A 9 7.13 -6.89 -17.54
N LEU A 10 7.25 -6.38 -16.31
CA LEU A 10 6.50 -6.89 -15.16
C LEU A 10 4.99 -6.90 -15.40
N TRP A 11 4.45 -5.84 -16.02
CA TRP A 11 3.03 -5.73 -16.31
C TRP A 11 2.51 -6.87 -17.20
N GLN A 12 3.26 -7.27 -18.22
CA GLN A 12 2.86 -8.39 -19.10
C GLN A 12 2.81 -9.72 -18.34
N ARG A 13 3.82 -9.95 -17.47
CA ARG A 13 3.85 -11.14 -16.60
C ARG A 13 2.70 -11.14 -15.60
N THR A 14 2.34 -9.97 -15.07
CA THR A 14 1.21 -9.81 -14.14
C THR A 14 -0.12 -10.07 -14.83
N PHE A 15 -0.32 -9.56 -16.06
CA PHE A 15 -1.51 -9.89 -16.86
C PHE A 15 -1.57 -11.39 -17.23
N ALA A 16 -0.44 -12.02 -17.55
CA ALA A 16 -0.39 -13.46 -17.75
C ALA A 16 -0.76 -14.22 -16.47
N GLY A 17 -0.25 -13.79 -15.31
CA GLY A 17 -0.61 -14.35 -14.00
C GLY A 17 -2.11 -14.21 -13.72
N LEU A 18 -2.69 -13.05 -14.01
CA LEU A 18 -4.12 -12.79 -13.89
C LEU A 18 -4.94 -13.76 -14.78
N ALA A 19 -4.61 -13.83 -16.07
CA ALA A 19 -5.32 -14.70 -17.01
C ALA A 19 -5.24 -16.18 -16.60
N LEU A 20 -4.04 -16.64 -16.23
CA LEU A 20 -3.85 -18.00 -15.72
C LEU A 20 -4.59 -18.24 -14.41
N GLY A 21 -4.64 -17.24 -13.51
CA GLY A 21 -5.41 -17.30 -12.27
C GLY A 21 -6.90 -17.49 -12.54
N VAL A 22 -7.47 -16.71 -13.47
CA VAL A 22 -8.88 -16.87 -13.88
C VAL A 22 -9.14 -18.28 -14.38
N VAL A 23 -8.32 -18.78 -15.31
CA VAL A 23 -8.46 -20.13 -15.87
C VAL A 23 -8.35 -21.20 -14.78
N ALA A 24 -7.33 -21.10 -13.93
CA ALA A 24 -7.13 -22.04 -12.82
C ALA A 24 -8.30 -22.01 -11.82
N GLY A 25 -8.82 -20.81 -11.49
CA GLY A 25 -9.99 -20.65 -10.63
C GLY A 25 -11.23 -21.33 -11.20
N LEU A 26 -11.52 -21.14 -12.50
CA LEU A 26 -12.65 -21.78 -13.17
C LEU A 26 -12.54 -23.31 -13.22
N ILE A 27 -11.33 -23.85 -13.35
CA ILE A 27 -11.08 -25.30 -13.37
C ILE A 27 -11.18 -25.90 -11.98
N LEU A 28 -10.55 -25.28 -10.97
CA LEU A 28 -10.47 -25.79 -9.62
C LEU A 28 -11.76 -25.55 -8.80
N ARG A 29 -12.52 -24.51 -9.16
CA ARG A 29 -13.76 -24.10 -8.46
C ARG A 29 -13.52 -24.02 -6.94
N GLU A 30 -14.36 -24.64 -6.12
CA GLU A 30 -14.26 -24.64 -4.66
C GLU A 30 -12.88 -25.07 -4.11
N ARG A 31 -12.14 -25.89 -4.86
CA ARG A 31 -10.77 -26.30 -4.48
C ARG A 31 -9.74 -25.18 -4.69
N ALA A 32 -10.07 -24.13 -5.43
CA ALA A 32 -9.17 -23.02 -5.66
C ALA A 32 -8.81 -22.27 -4.36
N GLU A 33 -9.74 -22.18 -3.42
CA GLU A 33 -9.49 -21.58 -2.10
C GLU A 33 -8.36 -22.32 -1.36
N VAL A 34 -8.40 -23.65 -1.36
CA VAL A 34 -7.40 -24.47 -0.66
C VAL A 34 -6.01 -24.40 -1.32
N TRP A 35 -5.95 -24.35 -2.66
CA TRP A 35 -4.69 -24.46 -3.39
C TRP A 35 -4.09 -23.13 -3.83
N LEU A 36 -4.94 -22.16 -4.18
CA LEU A 36 -4.48 -20.88 -4.75
C LEU A 36 -4.43 -19.76 -3.71
N GLN A 37 -5.35 -19.76 -2.74
CA GLN A 37 -5.36 -18.72 -1.70
C GLN A 37 -4.06 -18.66 -0.90
N PRO A 38 -3.43 -19.78 -0.45
CA PRO A 38 -2.16 -19.70 0.27
C PRO A 38 -1.05 -19.02 -0.52
N ILE A 39 -1.04 -19.15 -1.86
CA ILE A 39 -0.07 -18.47 -2.73
C ILE A 39 -0.29 -16.96 -2.67
N GLY A 40 -1.54 -16.53 -2.75
CA GLY A 40 -1.94 -15.14 -2.60
C GLY A 40 -1.60 -14.57 -1.22
N ASP A 41 -1.90 -15.32 -0.16
CA ASP A 41 -1.65 -14.90 1.22
C ASP A 41 -0.16 -14.74 1.52
N VAL A 42 0.68 -15.65 1.03
CA VAL A 42 2.15 -15.51 1.13
C VAL A 42 2.60 -14.23 0.44
N TYR A 43 2.09 -13.92 -0.73
CA TYR A 43 2.43 -12.69 -1.44
C TYR A 43 1.96 -11.43 -0.66
N LEU A 44 0.75 -11.43 -0.12
CA LEU A 44 0.26 -10.33 0.71
C LEU A 44 1.09 -10.15 1.98
N ASN A 45 1.50 -11.25 2.62
CA ASN A 45 2.37 -11.20 3.79
C ASN A 45 3.75 -10.64 3.44
N LEU A 46 4.32 -11.00 2.28
CA LEU A 46 5.58 -10.42 1.80
C LEU A 46 5.46 -8.91 1.57
N ILE A 47 4.35 -8.43 1.00
CA ILE A 47 4.11 -6.99 0.86
C ILE A 47 4.02 -6.32 2.24
N ARG A 48 3.19 -6.85 3.14
CA ARG A 48 3.01 -6.29 4.50
C ARG A 48 4.32 -6.25 5.29
N MET A 49 5.15 -7.27 5.14
CA MET A 49 6.45 -7.36 5.82
C MET A 49 7.38 -6.20 5.48
N VAL A 50 7.38 -5.71 4.24
CA VAL A 50 8.30 -4.64 3.83
C VAL A 50 7.79 -3.24 4.14
N VAL A 51 6.48 -3.05 4.39
CA VAL A 51 5.88 -1.72 4.57
C VAL A 51 6.46 -0.98 5.77
N ALA A 52 6.47 -1.60 6.95
CA ALA A 52 6.92 -0.94 8.18
C ALA A 52 8.40 -0.50 8.12
N PRO A 53 9.37 -1.36 7.78
CA PRO A 53 10.76 -0.95 7.64
C PRO A 53 10.99 0.01 6.46
N LEU A 54 10.23 -0.12 5.36
CA LEU A 54 10.33 0.80 4.23
C LEU A 54 9.97 2.23 4.67
N VAL A 55 8.84 2.39 5.34
CA VAL A 55 8.38 3.71 5.83
C VAL A 55 9.39 4.28 6.82
N LEU A 56 9.88 3.47 7.77
CA LEU A 56 10.84 3.91 8.77
C LEU A 56 12.11 4.47 8.13
N PHE A 57 12.80 3.67 7.33
CA PHE A 57 14.09 4.05 6.78
C PHE A 57 13.97 5.16 5.71
N THR A 58 12.94 5.12 4.86
CA THR A 58 12.81 6.12 3.80
C THR A 58 12.46 7.49 4.32
N ILE A 59 11.54 7.60 5.29
CA ILE A 59 11.16 8.90 5.86
C ILE A 59 12.31 9.47 6.67
N ALA A 60 12.93 8.67 7.56
CA ALA A 60 14.06 9.13 8.36
C ALA A 60 15.24 9.58 7.47
N SER A 61 15.59 8.81 6.43
CA SER A 61 16.62 9.16 5.46
C SER A 61 16.28 10.44 4.69
N SER A 62 15.05 10.57 4.23
CA SER A 62 14.61 11.74 3.44
C SER A 62 14.68 13.03 4.27
N ILE A 63 14.21 13.01 5.52
CA ILE A 63 14.26 14.17 6.41
C ILE A 63 15.72 14.49 6.78
N ALA A 64 16.54 13.47 7.09
CA ALA A 64 17.95 13.67 7.39
C ALA A 64 18.75 14.34 6.24
N LYS A 65 18.30 14.17 4.99
CA LYS A 65 18.90 14.79 3.79
C LYS A 65 18.44 16.22 3.53
N LEU A 66 17.29 16.64 4.08
CA LEU A 66 16.78 18.01 3.88
C LEU A 66 17.71 19.07 4.51
N GLY A 67 18.53 18.69 5.48
CA GLY A 67 19.47 19.58 6.14
C GLY A 67 18.81 20.59 7.08
N GLU A 68 19.64 21.42 7.73
CA GLU A 68 19.22 22.50 8.59
C GLU A 68 19.01 23.78 7.77
N GLY A 69 17.78 24.29 7.76
CA GLY A 69 17.53 25.58 7.13
C GLY A 69 16.08 26.06 7.28
N ALA A 70 15.89 27.35 7.47
CA ALA A 70 14.57 27.98 7.53
C ALA A 70 13.73 27.70 6.26
N GLY A 71 14.39 27.41 5.13
CA GLY A 71 13.75 27.00 3.88
C GLY A 71 13.10 25.63 3.95
N ALA A 72 13.70 24.66 4.65
CA ALA A 72 13.15 23.31 4.80
C ALA A 72 11.83 23.29 5.59
N VAL A 73 11.75 24.04 6.68
CA VAL A 73 10.53 24.18 7.49
C VAL A 73 9.41 24.83 6.67
N ARG A 74 9.71 25.94 5.97
CA ARG A 74 8.72 26.65 5.13
C ARG A 74 8.22 25.75 3.98
N LEU A 75 9.10 24.99 3.36
CA LEU A 75 8.75 24.03 2.32
C LEU A 75 7.87 22.92 2.90
N GLY A 76 8.24 22.37 4.06
CA GLY A 76 7.48 21.32 4.74
C GLY A 76 6.05 21.76 5.08
N VAL A 77 5.88 22.92 5.70
CA VAL A 77 4.55 23.46 6.04
C VAL A 77 3.71 23.68 4.78
N ARG A 78 4.29 24.26 3.73
CA ARG A 78 3.58 24.49 2.45
C ARG A 78 3.15 23.16 1.82
N THR A 79 4.01 22.16 1.87
CA THR A 79 3.70 20.81 1.35
C THR A 79 2.56 20.17 2.13
N ILE A 80 2.55 20.26 3.46
CA ILE A 80 1.46 19.72 4.29
C ILE A 80 0.13 20.38 3.95
N ILE A 81 0.11 21.71 3.81
CA ILE A 81 -1.12 22.44 3.44
C ILE A 81 -1.63 21.97 2.08
N TRP A 82 -0.76 21.87 1.06
CA TRP A 82 -1.16 21.38 -0.25
C TRP A 82 -1.66 19.93 -0.21
N PHE A 83 -1.01 19.06 0.55
CA PHE A 83 -1.49 17.69 0.73
C PHE A 83 -2.84 17.62 1.42
N ALA A 84 -3.11 18.47 2.41
CA ALA A 84 -4.41 18.52 3.06
C ALA A 84 -5.50 18.94 2.07
N ILE A 85 -5.26 19.98 1.28
CA ILE A 85 -6.20 20.47 0.26
C ILE A 85 -6.45 19.40 -0.81
N THR A 86 -5.39 18.85 -1.40
CA THR A 86 -5.52 17.84 -2.47
C THR A 86 -6.13 16.54 -1.96
N SER A 87 -5.83 16.14 -0.72
CA SER A 87 -6.46 14.95 -0.10
C SER A 87 -7.95 15.15 0.12
N LEU A 88 -8.37 16.33 0.58
CA LEU A 88 -9.80 16.64 0.73
C LEU A 88 -10.52 16.59 -0.63
N LEU A 89 -9.94 17.20 -1.66
CA LEU A 89 -10.47 17.13 -3.01
C LEU A 89 -10.53 15.70 -3.54
N ALA A 90 -9.47 14.90 -3.31
CA ALA A 90 -9.43 13.50 -3.72
C ALA A 90 -10.55 12.66 -3.07
N VAL A 91 -10.83 12.89 -1.78
CA VAL A 91 -11.93 12.22 -1.07
C VAL A 91 -13.28 12.59 -1.69
N LEU A 92 -13.53 13.88 -1.96
CA LEU A 92 -14.77 14.34 -2.58
C LEU A 92 -14.96 13.76 -3.99
N VAL A 93 -13.90 13.79 -4.80
CA VAL A 93 -13.88 13.19 -6.13
C VAL A 93 -14.13 11.69 -6.07
N GLY A 94 -13.42 10.98 -5.19
CA GLY A 94 -13.58 9.54 -5.00
C GLY A 94 -14.99 9.16 -4.57
N PHE A 95 -15.60 9.93 -3.66
CA PHE A 95 -16.97 9.74 -3.22
C PHE A 95 -17.97 9.97 -4.37
N ALA A 96 -17.81 11.05 -5.15
CA ALA A 96 -18.65 11.35 -6.30
C ALA A 96 -18.59 10.23 -7.35
N PHE A 97 -17.40 9.80 -7.76
CA PHE A 97 -17.24 8.72 -8.74
C PHE A 97 -17.73 7.37 -8.19
N GLY A 98 -17.51 7.09 -6.91
CA GLY A 98 -18.04 5.90 -6.25
C GLY A 98 -19.57 5.84 -6.27
N HIS A 99 -20.22 7.00 -6.06
CA HIS A 99 -21.68 7.10 -6.11
C HIS A 99 -22.24 7.02 -7.55
N ILE A 100 -21.57 7.65 -8.52
CA ILE A 100 -22.00 7.66 -9.93
C ILE A 100 -21.87 6.26 -10.56
N ILE A 101 -20.72 5.61 -10.37
CA ILE A 101 -20.41 4.30 -10.99
C ILE A 101 -21.05 3.15 -10.23
N ASN A 102 -21.25 3.31 -8.92
CA ASN A 102 -21.93 2.38 -8.02
C ASN A 102 -21.39 0.93 -8.15
N PRO A 103 -20.07 0.72 -7.92
CA PRO A 103 -19.42 -0.55 -8.22
C PRO A 103 -19.93 -1.73 -7.38
N GLY A 104 -20.62 -1.46 -6.26
CA GLY A 104 -21.20 -2.47 -5.37
C GLY A 104 -22.54 -3.07 -5.84
N VAL A 105 -23.16 -2.47 -6.85
CA VAL A 105 -24.46 -2.98 -7.36
C VAL A 105 -24.22 -4.28 -8.15
N GLY A 106 -24.94 -5.34 -7.74
CA GLY A 106 -24.85 -6.69 -8.33
C GLY A 106 -24.03 -7.70 -7.50
N LEU A 107 -23.58 -7.32 -6.31
CA LEU A 107 -22.84 -8.18 -5.38
C LEU A 107 -23.77 -8.93 -4.40
N SER A 108 -25.04 -9.11 -4.73
CA SER A 108 -26.05 -9.73 -3.85
C SER A 108 -25.75 -11.18 -3.42
N ASN A 109 -24.85 -11.85 -4.14
CA ASN A 109 -24.47 -13.25 -3.88
C ASN A 109 -23.16 -13.40 -3.08
N LEU A 110 -22.49 -12.29 -2.71
CA LEU A 110 -21.33 -12.40 -1.84
C LEU A 110 -21.79 -12.53 -0.38
N PRO A 111 -21.17 -13.42 0.42
CA PRO A 111 -21.45 -13.48 1.84
C PRO A 111 -21.15 -12.10 2.44
N LEU A 112 -22.17 -11.50 3.04
CA LEU A 112 -22.01 -10.27 3.81
C LEU A 112 -21.06 -10.62 4.96
N GLY A 113 -19.85 -10.07 4.93
CA GLY A 113 -18.95 -10.19 6.07
C GLY A 113 -19.62 -9.60 7.31
N GLU A 114 -19.35 -10.20 8.47
CA GLU A 114 -19.80 -9.62 9.73
C GLU A 114 -19.38 -8.15 9.81
N VAL A 115 -20.34 -7.26 9.91
CA VAL A 115 -20.07 -5.85 10.20
C VAL A 115 -19.55 -5.81 11.63
N LYS A 116 -18.24 -5.89 11.80
CA LYS A 116 -17.64 -5.61 13.11
C LYS A 116 -17.99 -4.17 13.45
N ASP A 117 -18.64 -3.96 14.59
CA ASP A 117 -18.86 -2.62 15.14
C ASP A 117 -17.50 -1.93 15.33
N ARG A 118 -17.08 -1.22 14.29
CA ARG A 118 -15.91 -0.37 14.39
C ARG A 118 -16.34 0.92 15.06
N VAL A 119 -15.93 1.08 16.31
CA VAL A 119 -15.97 2.40 16.95
C VAL A 119 -15.16 3.35 16.07
N ILE A 120 -15.84 4.31 15.46
CA ILE A 120 -15.18 5.34 14.64
C ILE A 120 -14.48 6.28 15.60
N PRO A 121 -13.13 6.33 15.61
CA PRO A 121 -12.42 7.19 16.54
C PRO A 121 -12.75 8.66 16.25
N THR A 122 -12.86 9.45 17.29
CA THR A 122 -13.02 10.90 17.16
C THR A 122 -11.78 11.52 16.52
N PRO A 123 -11.89 12.69 15.85
CA PRO A 123 -10.73 13.37 15.27
C PRO A 123 -9.62 13.62 16.29
N LEU A 124 -9.97 13.89 17.54
CA LEU A 124 -9.01 14.07 18.62
C LEU A 124 -8.27 12.77 18.97
N GLU A 125 -8.98 11.65 19.06
CA GLU A 125 -8.36 10.34 19.30
C GLU A 125 -7.41 9.95 18.15
N VAL A 126 -7.76 10.28 16.91
CA VAL A 126 -6.87 10.06 15.77
C VAL A 126 -5.60 10.90 15.91
N LEU A 127 -5.71 12.19 16.26
CA LEU A 127 -4.55 13.07 16.47
C LEU A 127 -3.65 12.61 17.61
N ILE A 128 -4.22 12.21 18.74
CA ILE A 128 -3.47 11.65 19.87
C ILE A 128 -2.82 10.33 19.46
N GLY A 129 -3.56 9.50 18.73
CA GLY A 129 -3.12 8.19 18.25
C GLY A 129 -1.97 8.24 17.22
N VAL A 130 -1.62 9.42 16.69
CA VAL A 130 -0.42 9.59 15.83
C VAL A 130 0.86 9.33 16.61
N VAL A 131 0.87 9.72 17.90
CA VAL A 131 2.05 9.56 18.76
C VAL A 131 2.09 8.14 19.32
N PRO A 132 3.08 7.31 18.97
CA PRO A 132 3.18 5.96 19.50
C PRO A 132 3.59 5.96 20.99
N THR A 133 2.92 5.17 21.80
CA THR A 133 3.38 4.87 23.18
C THR A 133 4.65 4.01 23.18
N ASN A 134 4.79 3.17 22.15
CA ASN A 134 5.97 2.37 21.91
C ASN A 134 6.23 2.26 20.40
N PRO A 135 7.33 2.82 19.88
CA PRO A 135 7.62 2.81 18.46
C PRO A 135 7.89 1.40 17.91
N PHE A 136 8.44 0.50 18.71
CA PHE A 136 8.68 -0.88 18.29
C PHE A 136 7.38 -1.68 18.19
N ALA A 137 6.43 -1.44 19.10
CA ALA A 137 5.09 -2.02 18.97
C ALA A 137 4.38 -1.50 17.72
N ALA A 138 4.49 -0.20 17.42
CA ALA A 138 3.93 0.38 16.19
C ALA A 138 4.50 -0.27 14.93
N LEU A 139 5.81 -0.56 14.91
CA LEU A 139 6.48 -1.28 13.80
C LEU A 139 5.98 -2.73 13.69
N ALA A 140 5.87 -3.45 14.80
CA ALA A 140 5.42 -4.84 14.84
C ALA A 140 3.96 -5.00 14.42
N GLU A 141 3.11 -4.06 14.81
CA GLU A 141 1.68 -4.04 14.50
C GLU A 141 1.37 -3.40 13.14
N GLY A 142 2.37 -2.80 12.47
CA GLY A 142 2.19 -2.14 11.18
C GLY A 142 1.33 -0.87 11.24
N LYS A 143 1.33 -0.14 12.37
CA LYS A 143 0.61 1.12 12.56
C LYS A 143 1.28 2.26 11.79
N VAL A 144 1.03 2.33 10.48
CA VAL A 144 1.77 3.19 9.53
C VAL A 144 1.83 4.65 9.98
N LEU A 145 0.73 5.23 10.49
CA LEU A 145 0.70 6.62 10.92
C LEU A 145 1.68 6.90 12.08
N GLN A 146 1.73 5.99 13.05
CA GLN A 146 2.67 6.06 14.18
C GLN A 146 4.13 5.86 13.72
N ILE A 147 4.33 4.97 12.75
CA ILE A 147 5.66 4.73 12.15
C ILE A 147 6.14 5.99 11.42
N ILE A 148 5.28 6.67 10.65
CA ILE A 148 5.60 7.93 9.98
C ILE A 148 6.03 8.98 10.99
N PHE A 149 5.25 9.16 12.07
CA PHE A 149 5.57 10.13 13.11
C PHE A 149 6.93 9.84 13.76
N PHE A 150 7.15 8.61 14.20
CA PHE A 150 8.43 8.22 14.80
C PHE A 150 9.61 8.38 13.84
N SER A 151 9.44 7.97 12.57
CA SER A 151 10.46 8.11 11.53
C SER A 151 10.82 9.58 11.27
N ALA A 152 9.82 10.46 11.30
CA ALA A 152 10.03 11.89 11.18
C ALA A 152 10.83 12.45 12.34
N LEU A 153 10.52 12.04 13.58
CA LEU A 153 11.30 12.44 14.77
C LEU A 153 12.75 11.97 14.67
N VAL A 154 12.98 10.72 14.23
CA VAL A 154 14.34 10.19 14.01
C VAL A 154 15.08 11.04 12.98
N GLY A 155 14.44 11.36 11.85
CA GLY A 155 15.04 12.19 10.80
C GLY A 155 15.41 13.59 11.31
N VAL A 156 14.52 14.25 12.06
CA VAL A 156 14.77 15.57 12.66
C VAL A 156 15.90 15.49 13.67
N ALA A 157 15.95 14.48 14.53
CA ALA A 157 17.03 14.28 15.49
C ALA A 157 18.39 14.08 14.79
N LEU A 158 18.42 13.35 13.67
CA LEU A 158 19.64 13.19 12.87
C LEU A 158 20.12 14.50 12.25
N VAL A 159 19.20 15.38 11.83
CA VAL A 159 19.54 16.73 11.38
C VAL A 159 20.15 17.53 12.53
N ALA A 160 19.48 17.58 13.68
CA ALA A 160 19.92 18.36 14.83
C ALA A 160 21.28 17.92 15.42
N LEU A 161 21.61 16.62 15.33
CA LEU A 161 22.89 16.08 15.78
C LEU A 161 24.05 16.35 14.78
N GLY A 162 23.73 16.63 13.53
CA GLY A 162 24.71 16.91 12.49
C GLY A 162 25.77 15.82 12.37
N ASP A 163 27.04 16.21 12.36
CA ASP A 163 28.18 15.29 12.19
C ASP A 163 28.32 14.26 13.32
N ARG A 164 27.82 14.54 14.51
CA ARG A 164 27.84 13.58 15.63
C ARG A 164 27.03 12.32 15.37
N ALA A 165 26.01 12.38 14.51
CA ALA A 165 25.16 11.24 14.15
C ALA A 165 25.50 10.64 12.77
N GLN A 166 26.65 10.93 12.20
CA GLN A 166 27.01 10.48 10.85
C GLN A 166 26.92 8.97 10.66
N GLY A 167 27.34 8.19 11.67
CA GLY A 167 27.24 6.72 11.64
C GLY A 167 25.79 6.23 11.57
N VAL A 168 24.90 6.83 12.37
CA VAL A 168 23.46 6.48 12.37
C VAL A 168 22.78 6.93 11.08
N ARG A 169 23.14 8.12 10.56
CA ARG A 169 22.62 8.62 9.28
C ARG A 169 22.99 7.65 8.15
N ARG A 170 24.24 7.19 8.11
CA ARG A 170 24.69 6.21 7.12
C ARG A 170 23.96 4.88 7.27
N LEU A 171 23.74 4.39 8.50
CA LEU A 171 22.97 3.17 8.76
C LEU A 171 21.54 3.28 8.24
N VAL A 172 20.88 4.42 8.45
CA VAL A 172 19.51 4.67 7.96
C VAL A 172 19.46 4.71 6.42
N ASP A 173 20.45 5.34 5.78
CA ASP A 173 20.55 5.40 4.31
C ASP A 173 20.81 4.03 3.69
N GLU A 174 21.74 3.27 4.25
CA GLU A 174 22.06 1.91 3.82
C GLU A 174 20.88 0.97 4.09
N GLY A 175 20.19 1.12 5.25
CA GLY A 175 18.96 0.41 5.58
C GLY A 175 17.86 0.65 4.56
N ALA A 176 17.63 1.92 4.16
CA ALA A 176 16.70 2.26 3.10
C ALA A 176 17.04 1.54 1.78
N ALA A 177 18.33 1.53 1.39
CA ALA A 177 18.78 0.86 0.17
C ALA A 177 18.52 -0.66 0.21
N VAL A 178 18.76 -1.30 1.35
CA VAL A 178 18.49 -2.74 1.58
C VAL A 178 17.01 -3.01 1.45
N ILE A 179 16.15 -2.25 2.13
CA ILE A 179 14.70 -2.47 2.08
C ILE A 179 14.15 -2.20 0.67
N PHE A 180 14.63 -1.18 -0.05
CA PHE A 180 14.27 -1.00 -1.45
C PHE A 180 14.65 -2.20 -2.33
N ARG A 181 15.78 -2.84 -2.05
CA ARG A 181 16.18 -4.05 -2.79
C ARG A 181 15.22 -5.20 -2.49
N ILE A 182 14.88 -5.43 -1.22
CA ILE A 182 13.91 -6.47 -0.81
C ILE A 182 12.54 -6.18 -1.45
N THR A 183 12.07 -4.93 -1.40
CA THR A 183 10.81 -4.52 -2.02
C THR A 183 10.78 -4.85 -3.52
N ARG A 184 11.89 -4.60 -4.24
CA ARG A 184 11.98 -4.96 -5.67
C ARG A 184 11.87 -6.47 -5.89
N TRP A 185 12.42 -7.30 -5.01
CA TRP A 185 12.27 -8.75 -5.10
C TRP A 185 10.82 -9.17 -4.87
N VAL A 186 10.17 -8.62 -3.84
CA VAL A 186 8.75 -8.88 -3.55
C VAL A 186 7.87 -8.46 -4.74
N ILE A 187 8.10 -7.29 -5.32
CA ILE A 187 7.36 -6.82 -6.50
C ILE A 187 7.54 -7.77 -7.71
N GLN A 188 8.70 -8.40 -7.88
CA GLN A 188 8.90 -9.37 -8.96
C GLN A 188 8.02 -10.64 -8.81
N LEU A 189 7.52 -10.92 -7.61
CA LEU A 189 6.60 -12.03 -7.33
C LEU A 189 5.12 -11.67 -7.60
N THR A 190 4.81 -10.41 -7.95
CA THR A 190 3.45 -9.95 -8.25
C THR A 190 2.68 -10.87 -9.20
N PRO A 191 3.25 -11.37 -10.32
CA PRO A 191 2.53 -12.28 -11.22
C PRO A 191 2.02 -13.54 -10.53
N ILE A 192 2.82 -14.10 -9.61
CA ILE A 192 2.48 -15.31 -8.84
C ILE A 192 1.42 -14.98 -7.78
N GLY A 193 1.59 -13.84 -7.08
CA GLY A 193 0.61 -13.39 -6.11
C GLY A 193 -0.76 -13.11 -6.73
N VAL A 194 -0.78 -12.40 -7.87
CA VAL A 194 -2.01 -12.11 -8.62
C VAL A 194 -2.67 -13.38 -9.13
N PHE A 195 -1.88 -14.35 -9.64
CA PHE A 195 -2.37 -15.67 -10.01
C PHE A 195 -3.12 -16.34 -8.85
N GLY A 196 -2.52 -16.38 -7.66
CA GLY A 196 -3.13 -17.00 -6.48
C GLY A 196 -4.41 -16.29 -6.02
N LEU A 197 -4.33 -14.94 -5.88
CA LEU A 197 -5.46 -14.13 -5.39
C LEU A 197 -6.65 -14.15 -6.36
N ILE A 198 -6.41 -13.93 -7.64
CA ILE A 198 -7.49 -13.92 -8.63
C ILE A 198 -8.07 -15.33 -8.81
N GLY A 199 -7.21 -16.35 -8.82
CA GLY A 199 -7.65 -17.72 -8.94
C GLY A 199 -8.53 -18.17 -7.77
N SER A 200 -8.19 -17.79 -6.53
CA SER A 200 -9.02 -18.10 -5.36
C SER A 200 -10.37 -17.37 -5.41
N VAL A 201 -10.38 -16.08 -5.77
CA VAL A 201 -11.63 -15.29 -5.90
C VAL A 201 -12.55 -15.86 -6.98
N VAL A 202 -12.00 -16.15 -8.17
CA VAL A 202 -12.79 -16.72 -9.27
C VAL A 202 -13.29 -18.12 -8.95
N GLY A 203 -12.48 -18.92 -8.27
CA GLY A 203 -12.87 -20.27 -7.85
C GLY A 203 -13.98 -20.29 -6.81
N GLY A 204 -13.92 -19.38 -5.82
CA GLY A 204 -14.92 -19.30 -4.76
C GLY A 204 -16.21 -18.60 -5.18
N TYR A 205 -16.11 -17.52 -5.98
CA TYR A 205 -17.27 -16.66 -6.30
C TYR A 205 -17.68 -16.70 -7.78
N GLY A 206 -16.97 -17.46 -8.61
CA GLY A 206 -17.22 -17.50 -10.04
C GLY A 206 -16.65 -16.31 -10.82
N TRP A 207 -16.75 -16.39 -12.14
CA TRP A 207 -16.26 -15.32 -13.03
C TRP A 207 -17.06 -14.02 -12.88
N GLU A 208 -18.30 -14.09 -12.38
CA GLU A 208 -19.20 -12.96 -12.14
C GLU A 208 -18.64 -11.98 -11.11
N ALA A 209 -17.78 -12.44 -10.19
CA ALA A 209 -17.09 -11.60 -9.22
C ALA A 209 -16.10 -10.61 -9.89
N LEU A 210 -15.65 -10.87 -11.10
CA LEU A 210 -14.72 -9.99 -11.82
C LEU A 210 -15.38 -8.71 -12.32
N LEU A 211 -16.67 -8.73 -12.63
CA LEU A 211 -17.37 -7.56 -13.17
C LEU A 211 -17.45 -6.39 -12.17
N PRO A 212 -17.84 -6.59 -10.90
CA PRO A 212 -17.78 -5.55 -9.88
C PRO A 212 -16.35 -5.05 -9.61
N LEU A 213 -15.35 -5.95 -9.63
CA LEU A 213 -13.95 -5.57 -9.51
C LEU A 213 -13.51 -4.67 -10.67
N LEU A 214 -13.92 -4.98 -11.90
CA LEU A 214 -13.64 -4.16 -13.07
C LEU A 214 -14.30 -2.78 -12.96
N LYS A 215 -15.58 -2.71 -12.56
CA LYS A 215 -16.29 -1.46 -12.30
C LYS A 215 -15.56 -0.62 -11.25
N PHE A 216 -15.09 -1.26 -10.17
CA PHE A 216 -14.32 -0.59 -9.12
C PHE A 216 -13.01 -0.02 -9.64
N ILE A 217 -12.27 -0.79 -10.44
CA ILE A 217 -11.04 -0.35 -11.09
C ILE A 217 -11.31 0.87 -12.00
N VAL A 218 -12.34 0.80 -12.84
CA VAL A 218 -12.75 1.91 -13.72
C VAL A 218 -13.11 3.14 -12.90
N ALA A 219 -13.84 3.00 -11.79
CA ALA A 219 -14.20 4.09 -10.91
C ALA A 219 -12.95 4.79 -10.34
N ILE A 220 -11.99 4.01 -9.84
CA ILE A 220 -10.74 4.56 -9.29
C ILE A 220 -9.95 5.30 -10.37
N TYR A 221 -9.73 4.68 -11.54
CA TYR A 221 -8.95 5.31 -12.60
C TYR A 221 -9.63 6.56 -13.14
N ALA A 222 -10.96 6.56 -13.30
CA ALA A 222 -11.72 7.73 -13.71
C ALA A 222 -11.60 8.87 -12.68
N ALA A 223 -11.75 8.56 -11.39
CA ALA A 223 -11.56 9.52 -10.31
C ALA A 223 -10.12 10.08 -10.27
N CYS A 224 -9.12 9.23 -10.41
CA CYS A 224 -7.71 9.66 -10.45
C CYS A 224 -7.41 10.55 -11.65
N LEU A 225 -7.87 10.19 -12.85
CA LEU A 225 -7.70 11.00 -14.05
C LEU A 225 -8.37 12.37 -13.89
N PHE A 226 -9.60 12.40 -13.39
CA PHE A 226 -10.30 13.64 -13.11
C PHE A 226 -9.53 14.50 -12.10
N HIS A 227 -9.05 13.90 -10.99
CA HIS A 227 -8.30 14.62 -9.96
C HIS A 227 -6.95 15.17 -10.46
N ILE A 228 -6.30 14.52 -11.44
CA ILE A 228 -5.07 15.04 -12.06
C ILE A 228 -5.36 16.23 -12.98
N LEU A 229 -6.54 16.28 -13.60
CA LEU A 229 -6.92 17.34 -14.55
C LEU A 229 -7.44 18.59 -13.86
N VAL A 230 -7.91 18.50 -12.61
CA VAL A 230 -8.46 19.60 -11.81
C VAL A 230 -7.45 20.07 -10.77
#